data_aa52ad9896fa6565cea964272c1e024b
#
_entry.id   aa52ad9896fa6565cea964272c1e024b
#
_cell.length_a   1.000
_cell.length_b   1.000
_cell.length_c   1.000
_cell.angle_alpha   90.00
_cell.angle_beta   90.00
_cell.angle_gamma   90.00
#
_symmetry.space_group_name_H-M   'P 1'
#
loop_
_entity.id
_entity.type
_entity.pdbx_description
1 polymer ?
#
loop_
_entity_poly.entity_id
_entity_poly.type
_entity_poly.pdbx_seq_one_letter_code
_entity_poly.pdbx_strand_id
1 'polypeptide(L)'
;LGGVMCDYDRLYDVLERKCGLWRPATGIQSCFDRVIVVADAAHACGATYHGRPAGSVADFTSFSFHAVKNLTTAEGGALAWRDNGFDSDEFYHQMMLWSLHGQDKDALSKTKAGAWEYDVVFPGYKSNMTDIMAAIGLVQLDRYPDLLARRRALVARYERNLADAPVQLVRHYTDRGNSSGHLMLTRIDGAAPAQRNAVIDALAERGVASNVHYKPLPLLTAYRNLGFKIEDYPNAYAQFANEVTLPLHTKLTDEDVDYVCDAYCHPPGDGALGTAVCTFVSERGSWTS
;
A
#
# COMPACT_ATOMS: atom_id res chain seq x y z
N LEU A 1 2.56 -2.42 2.76
CA LEU A 1 3.09 -1.15 2.30
C LEU A 1 3.83 -1.34 0.97
N GLY A 2 3.78 -0.36 0.06
CA GLY A 2 4.50 -0.43 -1.23
C GLY A 2 4.00 -1.48 -2.22
N GLY A 3 2.93 -2.19 -1.91
CA GLY A 3 2.39 -3.28 -2.71
C GLY A 3 2.83 -4.67 -2.29
N VAL A 4 3.71 -4.78 -1.28
CA VAL A 4 4.16 -6.06 -0.71
C VAL A 4 3.13 -6.56 0.30
N MET A 5 2.76 -7.83 0.18
CA MET A 5 1.84 -8.48 1.11
C MET A 5 2.55 -8.89 2.41
N CYS A 6 1.78 -8.96 3.49
CA CYS A 6 2.27 -9.46 4.78
C CYS A 6 2.64 -10.95 4.69
N ASP A 7 3.41 -11.43 5.66
CA ASP A 7 3.67 -12.87 5.85
C ASP A 7 2.43 -13.53 6.48
N TYR A 8 1.48 -13.93 5.62
CA TYR A 8 0.22 -14.52 6.07
C TYR A 8 0.40 -15.91 6.68
N ASP A 9 1.42 -16.68 6.29
CA ASP A 9 1.70 -17.98 6.90
C ASP A 9 1.97 -17.80 8.39
N ARG A 10 2.91 -16.90 8.73
CA ARG A 10 3.24 -16.61 10.14
C ARG A 10 2.06 -15.96 10.88
N LEU A 11 1.27 -15.14 10.21
CA LEU A 11 0.09 -14.54 10.83
C LEU A 11 -0.94 -15.62 11.20
N TYR A 12 -1.28 -16.50 10.26
CA TYR A 12 -2.24 -17.57 10.51
C TYR A 12 -1.73 -18.60 11.53
N ASP A 13 -0.43 -18.93 11.53
CA ASP A 13 0.19 -19.76 12.58
C ASP A 13 -0.02 -19.18 13.99
N VAL A 14 0.11 -17.85 14.14
CA VAL A 14 -0.15 -17.18 15.43
C VAL A 14 -1.61 -17.27 15.80
N LEU A 15 -2.52 -17.03 14.86
CA LEU A 15 -3.96 -17.08 15.09
C LEU A 15 -4.42 -18.49 15.49
N GLU A 16 -3.90 -19.52 14.82
CA GLU A 16 -4.18 -20.92 15.16
C GLU A 16 -3.73 -21.26 16.59
N ARG A 17 -2.47 -20.94 16.93
CA ARG A 17 -1.94 -21.15 18.29
C ARG A 17 -2.71 -20.40 19.39
N LYS A 18 -3.43 -19.32 19.04
CA LYS A 18 -4.16 -18.46 19.98
C LYS A 18 -5.67 -18.57 19.84
N CYS A 19 -6.20 -19.50 19.04
CA CYS A 19 -7.65 -19.66 18.81
C CYS A 19 -8.42 -19.86 20.11
N GLY A 20 -7.86 -20.56 21.11
CA GLY A 20 -8.49 -20.76 22.42
C GLY A 20 -8.73 -19.46 23.22
N LEU A 21 -8.13 -18.33 22.83
CA LEU A 21 -8.40 -17.02 23.41
C LEU A 21 -9.54 -16.28 22.70
N TRP A 22 -9.98 -16.77 21.53
CA TRP A 22 -11.04 -16.13 20.77
C TRP A 22 -12.39 -16.21 21.50
N ARG A 23 -13.06 -15.09 21.56
CA ARG A 23 -14.42 -14.97 22.10
C ARG A 23 -15.21 -14.14 21.09
N PRO A 24 -15.93 -14.80 20.16
CA PRO A 24 -16.74 -14.08 19.18
C PRO A 24 -17.86 -13.32 19.90
N ALA A 25 -18.17 -12.14 19.36
CA ALA A 25 -19.42 -11.47 19.64
C ALA A 25 -20.56 -12.14 18.84
N THR A 26 -21.56 -11.40 18.42
CA THR A 26 -22.68 -11.90 17.62
C THR A 26 -22.40 -11.72 16.12
N GLY A 27 -23.28 -12.27 15.27
CA GLY A 27 -23.24 -12.11 13.82
C GLY A 27 -22.07 -12.83 13.18
N ILE A 28 -21.42 -12.19 12.21
CA ILE A 28 -20.35 -12.79 11.39
C ILE A 28 -19.20 -13.33 12.22
N GLN A 29 -18.89 -12.73 13.38
CA GLN A 29 -17.80 -13.22 14.23
C GLN A 29 -18.03 -14.65 14.73
N SER A 30 -19.28 -15.08 14.89
CA SER A 30 -19.61 -16.44 15.32
C SER A 30 -19.32 -17.52 14.27
N CYS A 31 -19.12 -17.14 13.02
CA CYS A 31 -18.72 -18.04 11.95
C CYS A 31 -17.21 -18.38 11.95
N PHE A 32 -16.43 -17.73 12.84
CA PHE A 32 -14.99 -17.91 12.93
C PHE A 32 -14.59 -18.53 14.26
N ASP A 33 -13.63 -19.44 14.21
CA ASP A 33 -13.00 -20.08 15.38
C ASP A 33 -11.75 -19.34 15.87
N ARG A 34 -11.40 -18.23 15.23
CA ARG A 34 -10.22 -17.38 15.50
C ARG A 34 -10.52 -15.91 15.22
N VAL A 35 -9.59 -15.05 15.60
CA VAL A 35 -9.64 -13.63 15.23
C VAL A 35 -9.71 -13.47 13.71
N ILE A 36 -10.60 -12.61 13.25
CA ILE A 36 -10.80 -12.28 11.84
C ILE A 36 -9.63 -11.45 11.31
N VAL A 37 -9.13 -11.81 10.13
CA VAL A 37 -8.07 -11.07 9.44
C VAL A 37 -8.69 -10.12 8.42
N VAL A 38 -8.55 -8.83 8.69
CA VAL A 38 -8.94 -7.77 7.75
C VAL A 38 -7.67 -7.16 7.17
N ALA A 39 -7.46 -7.31 5.87
CA ALA A 39 -6.30 -6.77 5.17
C ALA A 39 -6.60 -5.38 4.60
N ASP A 40 -5.80 -4.39 4.97
CA ASP A 40 -5.68 -3.14 4.22
C ASP A 40 -4.75 -3.41 3.02
N ALA A 41 -5.34 -3.63 1.86
CA ALA A 41 -4.67 -3.89 0.60
C ALA A 41 -4.69 -2.66 -0.34
N ALA A 42 -4.77 -1.44 0.22
CA ALA A 42 -4.81 -0.20 -0.54
C ALA A 42 -3.62 -0.04 -1.52
N HIS A 43 -2.50 -0.72 -1.27
CA HIS A 43 -1.32 -0.76 -2.14
C HIS A 43 -1.16 -2.09 -2.89
N ALA A 44 -1.99 -3.09 -2.62
CA ALA A 44 -1.71 -4.48 -3.04
C ALA A 44 -2.64 -5.00 -4.14
N CYS A 45 -3.39 -4.13 -4.82
CA CYS A 45 -4.17 -4.57 -5.98
C CYS A 45 -3.22 -5.19 -7.02
N GLY A 46 -3.48 -6.43 -7.46
CA GLY A 46 -2.63 -7.19 -8.37
C GLY A 46 -1.43 -7.90 -7.73
N ALA A 47 -1.20 -7.74 -6.42
CA ALA A 47 -0.23 -8.54 -5.68
C ALA A 47 -0.73 -9.99 -5.50
N THR A 48 0.22 -10.92 -5.33
CA THR A 48 -0.09 -12.34 -5.08
C THR A 48 0.72 -12.88 -3.91
N TYR A 49 0.16 -13.86 -3.19
CA TYR A 49 0.81 -14.59 -2.12
C TYR A 49 0.60 -16.10 -2.34
N HIS A 50 1.68 -16.88 -2.51
CA HIS A 50 1.64 -18.27 -2.97
C HIS A 50 0.76 -18.48 -4.21
N GLY A 51 0.87 -17.56 -5.18
CA GLY A 51 0.09 -17.57 -6.42
C GLY A 51 -1.38 -17.13 -6.27
N ARG A 52 -1.86 -16.88 -5.05
CA ARG A 52 -3.23 -16.42 -4.77
C ARG A 52 -3.29 -14.89 -4.82
N PRO A 53 -4.30 -14.28 -5.47
CA PRO A 53 -4.48 -12.83 -5.48
C PRO A 53 -4.73 -12.27 -4.07
N ALA A 54 -4.30 -11.02 -3.84
CA ALA A 54 -4.40 -10.35 -2.54
C ALA A 54 -5.78 -10.45 -1.89
N GLY A 55 -6.86 -10.26 -2.67
CA GLY A 55 -8.24 -10.33 -2.18
C GLY A 55 -8.74 -11.71 -1.76
N SER A 56 -7.94 -12.77 -1.95
CA SER A 56 -8.31 -14.15 -1.62
C SER A 56 -7.50 -14.75 -0.47
N VAL A 57 -6.63 -13.99 0.18
CA VAL A 57 -5.71 -14.51 1.22
C VAL A 57 -6.25 -14.23 2.62
N ALA A 58 -6.60 -12.99 2.94
CA ALA A 58 -7.25 -12.61 4.19
C ALA A 58 -8.75 -12.97 4.19
N ASP A 59 -9.40 -12.90 5.34
CA ASP A 59 -10.85 -13.14 5.44
C ASP A 59 -11.63 -12.03 4.75
N PHE A 60 -11.22 -10.78 4.98
CA PHE A 60 -11.71 -9.59 4.31
C PHE A 60 -10.53 -8.76 3.80
N THR A 61 -10.69 -8.14 2.63
CA THR A 61 -9.63 -7.33 2.02
C THR A 61 -10.20 -6.05 1.44
N SER A 62 -9.72 -4.90 1.90
CA SER A 62 -10.09 -3.60 1.34
C SER A 62 -9.05 -3.11 0.34
N PHE A 63 -9.51 -2.66 -0.83
CA PHE A 63 -8.70 -2.02 -1.86
C PHE A 63 -9.04 -0.55 -1.99
N SER A 64 -8.05 0.25 -2.35
CA SER A 64 -8.23 1.66 -2.70
C SER A 64 -8.02 1.87 -4.19
N PHE A 65 -8.92 2.65 -4.80
CA PHE A 65 -8.82 3.11 -6.18
C PHE A 65 -8.69 4.64 -6.25
N HIS A 66 -8.17 5.24 -5.15
CA HIS A 66 -7.81 6.66 -5.13
C HIS A 66 -6.83 7.01 -6.26
N ALA A 67 -6.80 8.28 -6.65
CA ALA A 67 -6.06 8.81 -7.82
C ALA A 67 -4.59 8.38 -7.92
N VAL A 68 -3.90 8.18 -6.78
CA VAL A 68 -2.47 7.79 -6.75
C VAL A 68 -2.24 6.29 -6.79
N LYS A 69 -3.28 5.45 -6.78
CA LYS A 69 -3.13 3.98 -6.76
C LYS A 69 -2.81 3.42 -8.14
N ASN A 70 -2.32 2.19 -8.16
CA ASN A 70 -1.95 1.50 -9.40
C ASN A 70 -3.13 1.33 -10.37
N LEU A 71 -4.30 0.97 -9.82
CA LEU A 71 -5.59 1.01 -10.48
C LEU A 71 -6.38 2.15 -9.85
N THR A 72 -6.91 3.05 -10.66
CA THR A 72 -7.60 4.24 -10.14
C THR A 72 -8.95 4.46 -10.81
N THR A 73 -9.89 4.97 -10.01
CA THR A 73 -11.18 5.52 -10.45
C THR A 73 -11.32 7.00 -10.04
N ALA A 74 -10.20 7.72 -9.85
CA ALA A 74 -10.07 8.99 -9.17
C ALA A 74 -10.35 8.86 -7.65
N GLU A 75 -11.56 8.50 -7.29
CA GLU A 75 -11.97 8.04 -5.96
C GLU A 75 -12.71 6.72 -6.09
N GLY A 76 -12.47 5.81 -5.15
CA GLY A 76 -13.14 4.52 -5.13
C GLY A 76 -12.38 3.47 -4.33
N GLY A 77 -12.96 2.30 -4.27
CA GLY A 77 -12.38 1.14 -3.60
C GLY A 77 -13.26 -0.10 -3.80
N ALA A 78 -12.79 -1.21 -3.28
CA ALA A 78 -13.54 -2.46 -3.26
C ALA A 78 -13.28 -3.20 -1.95
N LEU A 79 -14.26 -3.94 -1.51
CA LEU A 79 -14.15 -4.92 -0.43
C LEU A 79 -14.31 -6.31 -1.04
N ALA A 80 -13.32 -7.18 -0.82
CA ALA A 80 -13.39 -8.59 -1.15
C ALA A 80 -13.41 -9.42 0.13
N TRP A 81 -14.06 -10.57 0.10
CA TRP A 81 -14.08 -11.52 1.21
C TRP A 81 -14.05 -12.96 0.72
N ARG A 82 -13.65 -13.85 1.60
CA ARG A 82 -13.66 -15.29 1.36
C ARG A 82 -14.98 -15.86 1.85
N ASP A 83 -15.39 -16.99 1.28
CA ASP A 83 -16.42 -17.80 1.87
C ASP A 83 -15.92 -18.41 3.19
N ASN A 84 -16.48 -17.94 4.29
CA ASN A 84 -16.16 -18.34 5.65
C ASN A 84 -17.41 -18.86 6.40
N GLY A 85 -18.41 -19.38 5.65
CA GLY A 85 -19.59 -19.98 6.23
C GLY A 85 -20.68 -19.02 6.72
N PHE A 86 -20.55 -17.71 6.43
CA PHE A 86 -21.63 -16.74 6.59
C PHE A 86 -22.37 -16.52 5.25
N ASP A 87 -23.58 -15.98 5.31
CA ASP A 87 -24.36 -15.65 4.11
C ASP A 87 -23.72 -14.45 3.38
N SER A 88 -23.07 -14.73 2.24
CA SER A 88 -22.38 -13.73 1.42
C SER A 88 -23.35 -12.75 0.76
N ASP A 89 -24.56 -13.15 0.41
CA ASP A 89 -25.55 -12.26 -0.21
C ASP A 89 -26.10 -11.29 0.82
N GLU A 90 -26.40 -11.76 2.03
CA GLU A 90 -26.79 -10.89 3.14
C GLU A 90 -25.65 -9.93 3.51
N PHE A 91 -24.40 -10.41 3.57
CA PHE A 91 -23.28 -9.54 3.83
C PHE A 91 -23.12 -8.46 2.74
N TYR A 92 -23.23 -8.83 1.47
CA TYR A 92 -23.22 -7.88 0.36
C TYR A 92 -24.33 -6.84 0.50
N HIS A 93 -25.55 -7.29 0.81
CA HIS A 93 -26.68 -6.39 1.02
C HIS A 93 -26.41 -5.39 2.15
N GLN A 94 -25.86 -5.85 3.28
CA GLN A 94 -25.47 -4.97 4.39
C GLN A 94 -24.39 -3.95 3.98
N MET A 95 -23.39 -4.34 3.19
CA MET A 95 -22.38 -3.40 2.68
C MET A 95 -22.98 -2.35 1.74
N MET A 96 -23.93 -2.74 0.91
CA MET A 96 -24.67 -1.82 0.04
C MET A 96 -25.49 -0.80 0.87
N LEU A 97 -26.18 -1.23 1.90
CA LEU A 97 -26.89 -0.34 2.82
C LEU A 97 -25.92 0.65 3.51
N TRP A 98 -24.78 0.15 4.04
CA TRP A 98 -23.76 1.00 4.67
C TRP A 98 -23.19 2.04 3.70
N SER A 99 -23.03 1.70 2.43
CA SER A 99 -22.46 2.59 1.42
C SER A 99 -23.45 3.62 0.86
N LEU A 100 -24.75 3.40 1.03
CA LEU A 100 -25.82 4.22 0.46
C LEU A 100 -26.83 4.69 1.53
N HIS A 101 -26.38 5.40 2.56
CA HIS A 101 -27.21 5.99 3.63
C HIS A 101 -28.05 5.02 4.45
N GLY A 102 -27.90 3.71 4.33
CA GLY A 102 -28.83 2.72 4.87
C GLY A 102 -30.13 2.61 4.09
N GLN A 103 -30.15 3.04 2.83
CA GLN A 103 -31.33 3.09 1.99
C GLN A 103 -31.60 1.73 1.38
N ASP A 104 -32.84 1.20 1.56
CA ASP A 104 -33.26 -0.14 1.12
C ASP A 104 -33.46 -0.28 -0.40
N LYS A 105 -33.54 0.82 -1.13
CA LYS A 105 -33.67 0.84 -2.59
C LYS A 105 -32.55 1.64 -3.25
N ASP A 106 -31.94 1.03 -4.25
CA ASP A 106 -30.99 1.68 -5.14
C ASP A 106 -31.67 2.56 -6.20
N ALA A 107 -30.86 3.28 -7.01
CA ALA A 107 -31.36 4.13 -8.08
C ALA A 107 -32.14 3.34 -9.16
N LEU A 108 -31.72 2.09 -9.43
CA LEU A 108 -32.31 1.25 -10.47
C LEU A 108 -33.72 0.78 -10.07
N SER A 109 -33.91 0.42 -8.80
CA SER A 109 -35.21 0.05 -8.25
C SER A 109 -36.23 1.17 -8.29
N LYS A 110 -35.76 2.43 -8.27
CA LYS A 110 -36.62 3.65 -8.30
C LYS A 110 -37.06 4.08 -9.71
N THR A 111 -36.53 3.46 -10.75
CA THR A 111 -36.87 3.84 -12.15
C THR A 111 -38.26 3.38 -12.59
N LYS A 112 -38.92 2.47 -11.84
CA LYS A 112 -40.30 2.04 -12.14
C LYS A 112 -41.27 3.12 -11.77
N ALA A 113 -42.22 3.37 -12.65
CA ALA A 113 -43.29 4.35 -12.41
C ALA A 113 -44.06 4.04 -11.09
N GLY A 114 -44.14 4.98 -10.19
CA GLY A 114 -44.77 4.85 -8.87
C GLY A 114 -43.87 4.29 -7.77
N ALA A 115 -42.61 3.95 -8.04
CA ALA A 115 -41.68 3.38 -7.05
C ALA A 115 -40.89 4.45 -6.27
N TRP A 116 -41.52 5.56 -5.90
CA TRP A 116 -40.85 6.66 -5.19
C TRP A 116 -40.54 6.35 -3.73
N GLU A 117 -41.31 5.50 -3.10
CA GLU A 117 -41.19 5.20 -1.67
C GLU A 117 -39.97 4.31 -1.41
N TYR A 118 -39.17 4.69 -0.44
CA TYR A 118 -38.01 3.95 0.08
C TYR A 118 -37.91 4.17 1.59
N ASP A 119 -37.16 3.31 2.26
CA ASP A 119 -36.86 3.48 3.68
C ASP A 119 -35.36 3.65 3.89
N VAL A 120 -34.99 4.27 5.03
CA VAL A 120 -33.63 4.38 5.55
C VAL A 120 -33.59 3.56 6.84
N VAL A 121 -33.11 2.33 6.76
CA VAL A 121 -33.17 1.37 7.87
C VAL A 121 -32.18 1.68 8.98
N PHE A 122 -31.11 2.45 8.69
CA PHE A 122 -30.19 3.05 9.64
C PHE A 122 -29.38 4.21 9.01
N PRO A 123 -28.76 5.12 9.80
CA PRO A 123 -27.95 6.20 9.26
C PRO A 123 -26.59 5.67 8.77
N GLY A 124 -26.51 5.27 7.49
CA GLY A 124 -25.30 4.79 6.83
C GLY A 124 -24.48 5.92 6.19
N TYR A 125 -23.37 5.55 5.54
CA TYR A 125 -22.48 6.47 4.83
C TYR A 125 -22.99 6.76 3.40
N LYS A 126 -22.43 7.80 2.77
CA LYS A 126 -22.54 8.02 1.32
C LYS A 126 -21.17 7.77 0.69
N SER A 127 -20.92 6.53 0.30
CA SER A 127 -19.64 6.08 -0.23
C SER A 127 -19.77 5.10 -1.40
N ASN A 128 -20.93 5.04 -2.02
CA ASN A 128 -21.11 4.22 -3.22
C ASN A 128 -20.30 4.76 -4.40
N MET A 129 -19.75 3.84 -5.22
CA MET A 129 -19.10 4.20 -6.47
C MET A 129 -20.14 4.76 -7.46
N THR A 130 -19.80 5.84 -8.16
CA THR A 130 -20.65 6.37 -9.24
C THR A 130 -20.38 5.65 -10.56
N ASP A 131 -21.34 5.69 -11.50
CA ASP A 131 -21.20 5.08 -12.83
C ASP A 131 -20.02 5.67 -13.62
N ILE A 132 -19.73 6.97 -13.42
CA ILE A 132 -18.58 7.64 -14.05
C ILE A 132 -17.27 7.02 -13.54
N MET A 133 -17.14 6.83 -12.23
CA MET A 133 -15.96 6.19 -11.62
C MET A 133 -15.84 4.71 -12.05
N ALA A 134 -16.98 4.00 -12.10
CA ALA A 134 -17.02 2.62 -12.56
C ALA A 134 -16.58 2.49 -14.02
N ALA A 135 -17.01 3.39 -14.90
CA ALA A 135 -16.59 3.40 -16.30
C ALA A 135 -15.07 3.62 -16.46
N ILE A 136 -14.47 4.53 -15.67
CA ILE A 136 -13.01 4.70 -15.61
C ILE A 136 -12.36 3.40 -15.13
N GLY A 137 -12.93 2.78 -14.08
CA GLY A 137 -12.42 1.54 -13.50
C GLY A 137 -12.38 0.39 -14.50
N LEU A 138 -13.41 0.21 -15.31
CA LEU A 138 -13.47 -0.82 -16.36
C LEU A 138 -12.31 -0.67 -17.35
N VAL A 139 -12.08 0.54 -17.88
CA VAL A 139 -10.96 0.81 -18.80
C VAL A 139 -9.59 0.61 -18.13
N GLN A 140 -9.46 1.00 -16.85
CA GLN A 140 -8.24 0.76 -16.09
C GLN A 140 -7.99 -0.74 -15.88
N LEU A 141 -9.04 -1.51 -15.62
CA LEU A 141 -8.95 -2.95 -15.37
C LEU A 141 -8.47 -3.70 -16.62
N ASP A 142 -8.99 -3.37 -17.80
CA ASP A 142 -8.55 -3.95 -19.08
C ASP A 142 -7.05 -3.74 -19.32
N ARG A 143 -6.51 -2.59 -18.93
CA ARG A 143 -5.09 -2.23 -19.09
C ARG A 143 -4.21 -2.70 -17.94
N TYR A 144 -4.80 -3.18 -16.86
CA TYR A 144 -4.09 -3.39 -15.60
C TYR A 144 -2.97 -4.44 -15.67
N PRO A 145 -3.10 -5.55 -16.40
CA PRO A 145 -1.99 -6.50 -16.58
C PRO A 145 -0.72 -5.87 -17.15
N ASP A 146 -0.86 -5.01 -18.17
CA ASP A 146 0.28 -4.31 -18.78
C ASP A 146 0.89 -3.27 -17.84
N LEU A 147 0.05 -2.55 -17.08
CA LEU A 147 0.52 -1.61 -16.06
C LEU A 147 1.33 -2.32 -14.96
N LEU A 148 0.88 -3.49 -14.51
CA LEU A 148 1.62 -4.30 -13.53
C LEU A 148 2.93 -4.83 -14.11
N ALA A 149 2.92 -5.30 -15.37
CA ALA A 149 4.13 -5.78 -16.04
C ALA A 149 5.17 -4.65 -16.16
N ARG A 150 4.74 -3.43 -16.54
CA ARG A 150 5.65 -2.27 -16.59
C ARG A 150 6.22 -1.91 -15.22
N ARG A 151 5.40 -1.88 -14.17
CA ARG A 151 5.87 -1.63 -12.81
C ARG A 151 6.90 -2.66 -12.36
N ARG A 152 6.68 -3.94 -12.67
CA ARG A 152 7.64 -5.03 -12.39
C ARG A 152 8.98 -4.79 -13.09
N ALA A 153 8.96 -4.40 -14.36
CA ALA A 153 10.18 -4.11 -15.09
C ALA A 153 10.96 -2.93 -14.49
N LEU A 154 10.26 -1.87 -14.09
CA LEU A 154 10.86 -0.70 -13.44
C LEU A 154 11.46 -1.05 -12.07
N VAL A 155 10.75 -1.81 -11.23
CA VAL A 155 11.28 -2.30 -9.95
C VAL A 155 12.55 -3.13 -10.15
N ALA A 156 12.53 -4.08 -11.08
CA ALA A 156 13.71 -4.90 -11.38
C ALA A 156 14.89 -4.05 -11.89
N ARG A 157 14.63 -2.94 -12.57
CA ARG A 157 15.68 -1.99 -12.98
C ARG A 157 16.25 -1.25 -11.79
N TYR A 158 15.43 -0.74 -10.89
CA TYR A 158 15.87 -0.14 -9.63
C TYR A 158 16.72 -1.12 -8.81
N GLU A 159 16.26 -2.37 -8.64
CA GLU A 159 16.98 -3.40 -7.90
C GLU A 159 18.38 -3.65 -8.49
N ARG A 160 18.51 -3.70 -9.82
CA ARG A 160 19.82 -3.87 -10.48
C ARG A 160 20.72 -2.65 -10.30
N ASN A 161 20.17 -1.45 -10.53
CA ASN A 161 20.97 -0.22 -10.50
C ASN A 161 21.41 0.19 -9.09
N LEU A 162 20.69 -0.26 -8.07
CA LEU A 162 20.99 0.04 -6.66
C LEU A 162 21.59 -1.16 -5.90
N ALA A 163 21.97 -2.24 -6.61
CA ALA A 163 22.44 -3.48 -5.98
C ALA A 163 23.68 -3.27 -5.10
N ASP A 164 24.56 -2.36 -5.49
CA ASP A 164 25.80 -2.06 -4.78
C ASP A 164 25.74 -0.77 -3.96
N ALA A 165 24.60 -0.09 -3.98
CA ALA A 165 24.41 1.14 -3.21
C ALA A 165 24.20 0.83 -1.71
N PRO A 166 24.61 1.74 -0.78
CA PRO A 166 24.46 1.57 0.66
C PRO A 166 23.00 1.82 1.09
N VAL A 167 22.07 1.14 0.45
CA VAL A 167 20.63 1.25 0.69
C VAL A 167 19.98 -0.11 0.79
N GLN A 168 18.99 -0.22 1.62
CA GLN A 168 18.13 -1.39 1.70
C GLN A 168 16.88 -1.16 0.84
N LEU A 169 16.58 -2.10 -0.04
CA LEU A 169 15.38 -2.06 -0.86
C LEU A 169 14.30 -2.95 -0.24
N VAL A 170 13.04 -2.53 -0.35
CA VAL A 170 11.93 -3.44 -0.06
C VAL A 170 11.91 -4.53 -1.12
N ARG A 171 11.90 -5.79 -0.68
CA ARG A 171 11.84 -6.95 -1.57
C ARG A 171 10.44 -7.10 -2.15
N HIS A 172 10.28 -6.71 -3.40
CA HIS A 172 9.00 -6.76 -4.11
C HIS A 172 8.63 -8.17 -4.58
N TYR A 173 9.63 -9.00 -4.89
CA TYR A 173 9.41 -10.33 -5.46
C TYR A 173 10.20 -11.34 -4.64
N THR A 174 9.50 -12.37 -4.17
CA THR A 174 10.04 -13.43 -3.34
C THR A 174 9.47 -14.78 -3.80
N ASP A 175 9.98 -15.88 -3.25
CA ASP A 175 9.42 -17.22 -3.41
C ASP A 175 7.95 -17.32 -2.93
N ARG A 176 7.55 -16.50 -1.95
CA ARG A 176 6.19 -16.49 -1.38
C ARG A 176 5.21 -15.58 -2.09
N GLY A 177 5.67 -14.53 -2.76
CA GLY A 177 4.72 -13.59 -3.36
C GLY A 177 5.32 -12.55 -4.28
N ASN A 178 4.44 -11.98 -5.08
CA ASN A 178 4.74 -10.88 -5.98
C ASN A 178 3.99 -9.63 -5.52
N SER A 179 4.73 -8.54 -5.39
CA SER A 179 4.18 -7.22 -5.11
C SER A 179 3.42 -6.64 -6.32
N SER A 180 2.52 -5.71 -6.06
CA SER A 180 1.93 -4.85 -7.09
C SER A 180 2.90 -3.78 -7.62
N GLY A 181 4.08 -3.61 -7.00
CA GLY A 181 5.04 -2.56 -7.36
C GLY A 181 4.46 -1.15 -7.18
N HIS A 182 3.79 -0.88 -6.06
CA HIS A 182 3.14 0.41 -5.85
C HIS A 182 4.12 1.54 -5.51
N LEU A 183 5.04 1.31 -4.57
CA LEU A 183 6.06 2.29 -4.15
C LEU A 183 7.45 1.67 -4.20
N MET A 184 8.44 2.44 -4.66
CA MET A 184 9.85 2.07 -4.59
C MET A 184 10.46 2.61 -3.29
N LEU A 185 10.30 1.86 -2.21
CA LEU A 185 10.78 2.20 -0.88
C LEU A 185 12.24 1.80 -0.72
N THR A 186 13.06 2.75 -0.32
CA THR A 186 14.48 2.53 0.00
C THR A 186 14.79 3.00 1.42
N ARG A 187 15.83 2.48 2.03
CA ARG A 187 16.34 2.95 3.32
C ARG A 187 17.84 3.16 3.22
N ILE A 188 18.29 4.37 3.54
CA ILE A 188 19.72 4.69 3.51
C ILE A 188 20.37 4.11 4.77
N ASP A 189 21.34 3.22 4.59
CA ASP A 189 22.01 2.54 5.71
C ASP A 189 22.66 3.55 6.68
N GLY A 190 22.29 3.45 7.95
CA GLY A 190 22.85 4.26 9.04
C GLY A 190 22.49 5.75 9.01
N ALA A 191 21.70 6.24 8.05
CA ALA A 191 21.36 7.65 7.96
C ALA A 191 20.39 8.08 9.07
N ALA A 192 20.66 9.23 9.67
CA ALA A 192 19.73 9.94 10.54
C ALA A 192 18.68 10.72 9.72
N PRO A 193 17.55 11.12 10.33
CA PRO A 193 16.49 11.86 9.61
C PRO A 193 16.96 13.13 8.92
N ALA A 194 17.93 13.87 9.49
CA ALA A 194 18.49 15.07 8.88
C ALA A 194 19.27 14.74 7.60
N GLN A 195 20.06 13.67 7.60
CA GLN A 195 20.81 13.22 6.42
C GLN A 195 19.85 12.73 5.32
N ARG A 196 18.83 11.94 5.68
CA ARG A 196 17.77 11.54 4.76
C ARG A 196 17.06 12.73 4.11
N ASN A 197 16.72 13.76 4.91
CA ASN A 197 16.06 14.96 4.38
C ASN A 197 16.96 15.69 3.40
N ALA A 198 18.24 15.80 3.70
CA ALA A 198 19.20 16.45 2.80
C ALA A 198 19.37 15.68 1.46
N VAL A 199 19.26 14.35 1.47
CA VAL A 199 19.19 13.55 0.22
C VAL A 199 17.92 13.87 -0.57
N ILE A 200 16.77 14.02 0.10
CA ILE A 200 15.53 14.44 -0.56
C ILE A 200 15.66 15.83 -1.20
N ASP A 201 16.26 16.78 -0.49
CA ASP A 201 16.50 18.14 -1.00
C ASP A 201 17.41 18.11 -2.23
N ALA A 202 18.51 17.35 -2.18
CA ALA A 202 19.44 17.18 -3.31
C ALA A 202 18.79 16.50 -4.53
N LEU A 203 17.91 15.51 -4.31
CA LEU A 203 17.12 14.91 -5.38
C LEU A 203 16.18 15.93 -6.01
N ALA A 204 15.52 16.77 -5.21
CA ALA A 204 14.63 17.82 -5.69
C ALA A 204 15.37 18.86 -6.54
N GLU A 205 16.61 19.26 -6.17
CA GLU A 205 17.48 20.14 -6.97
C GLU A 205 17.81 19.55 -8.35
N ARG A 206 17.85 18.22 -8.46
CA ARG A 206 18.03 17.49 -9.73
C ARG A 206 16.71 17.19 -10.45
N GLY A 207 15.59 17.75 -9.99
CA GLY A 207 14.26 17.52 -10.58
C GLY A 207 13.66 16.15 -10.30
N VAL A 208 14.20 15.40 -9.33
CA VAL A 208 13.69 14.08 -8.93
C VAL A 208 12.75 14.26 -7.74
N ALA A 209 11.45 14.02 -7.95
CA ALA A 209 10.46 14.05 -6.89
C ALA A 209 10.53 12.76 -6.06
N SER A 210 10.96 12.87 -4.81
CA SER A 210 10.97 11.78 -3.83
C SER A 210 10.01 12.08 -2.66
N ASN A 211 9.73 11.09 -1.85
CA ASN A 211 8.80 11.20 -0.72
C ASN A 211 9.23 10.32 0.45
N VAL A 212 8.44 10.32 1.53
CA VAL A 212 8.59 9.42 2.68
C VAL A 212 7.25 8.75 2.99
N HIS A 213 7.22 7.43 2.96
CA HIS A 213 6.02 6.63 3.24
C HIS A 213 6.26 5.67 4.43
N TYR A 214 5.81 6.06 5.65
CA TYR A 214 5.10 7.29 6.03
C TYR A 214 5.65 7.82 7.35
N LYS A 215 5.39 9.11 7.63
CA LYS A 215 5.61 9.63 8.97
C LYS A 215 4.72 8.85 9.95
N PRO A 216 5.26 8.22 11.01
CA PRO A 216 4.48 7.43 11.96
C PRO A 216 3.37 8.23 12.61
N LEU A 217 2.20 7.63 12.80
CA LEU A 217 1.03 8.27 13.40
C LEU A 217 1.33 8.97 14.73
N PRO A 218 2.12 8.38 15.67
CA PRO A 218 2.47 9.04 16.92
C PRO A 218 3.23 10.37 16.77
N LEU A 219 3.83 10.64 15.59
CA LEU A 219 4.47 11.92 15.30
C LEU A 219 3.50 12.99 14.75
N LEU A 220 2.28 12.62 14.43
CA LEU A 220 1.24 13.54 13.96
C LEU A 220 0.51 14.18 15.14
N THR A 221 0.16 15.47 15.03
CA THR A 221 -0.42 16.26 16.11
C THR A 221 -1.68 15.62 16.71
N ALA A 222 -2.59 15.12 15.87
CA ALA A 222 -3.83 14.49 16.32
C ALA A 222 -3.56 13.30 17.24
N TYR A 223 -2.63 12.43 16.86
CA TYR A 223 -2.31 11.21 17.64
C TYR A 223 -1.50 11.53 18.90
N ARG A 224 -0.59 12.53 18.85
CA ARG A 224 0.08 13.03 20.07
C ARG A 224 -0.93 13.58 21.07
N ASN A 225 -1.95 14.28 20.61
CA ASN A 225 -3.02 14.81 21.47
C ASN A 225 -3.88 13.71 22.10
N LEU A 226 -3.92 12.50 21.48
CA LEU A 226 -4.53 11.31 22.05
C LEU A 226 -3.62 10.55 23.03
N GLY A 227 -2.39 11.05 23.28
CA GLY A 227 -1.44 10.47 24.22
C GLY A 227 -0.47 9.44 23.63
N PHE A 228 -0.49 9.19 22.32
CA PHE A 228 0.50 8.30 21.69
C PHE A 228 1.89 8.94 21.68
N LYS A 229 2.91 8.13 21.99
CA LYS A 229 4.31 8.54 22.03
C LYS A 229 5.12 7.71 21.05
N ILE A 230 6.03 8.32 20.31
CA ILE A 230 6.82 7.60 19.29
C ILE A 230 7.79 6.59 19.92
N GLU A 231 8.22 6.82 21.14
CA GLU A 231 9.11 5.95 21.90
C GLU A 231 8.50 4.55 22.13
N ASP A 232 7.18 4.45 22.15
CA ASP A 232 6.44 3.18 22.27
C ASP A 232 6.44 2.38 20.93
N TYR A 233 6.92 2.99 19.83
CA TYR A 233 6.89 2.44 18.48
C TYR A 233 8.28 2.48 17.81
N PRO A 234 9.34 1.89 18.41
CA PRO A 234 10.71 2.02 17.94
C PRO A 234 10.92 1.48 16.53
N ASN A 235 10.21 0.40 16.15
CA ASN A 235 10.32 -0.18 14.83
C ASN A 235 9.72 0.73 13.74
N ALA A 236 8.59 1.37 14.03
CA ALA A 236 7.97 2.32 13.11
C ALA A 236 8.85 3.56 12.92
N TYR A 237 9.48 4.05 14.00
CA TYR A 237 10.42 5.15 13.92
C TYR A 237 11.67 4.77 13.11
N ALA A 238 12.25 3.60 13.38
CA ALA A 238 13.43 3.12 12.66
C ALA A 238 13.19 2.95 11.16
N GLN A 239 11.99 2.53 10.76
CA GLN A 239 11.61 2.44 9.35
C GLN A 239 11.48 3.83 8.71
N PHE A 240 10.93 4.81 9.42
CA PHE A 240 10.73 6.17 8.95
C PHE A 240 12.03 6.96 8.88
N ALA A 241 12.95 6.75 9.82
CA ALA A 241 14.08 7.64 10.09
C ALA A 241 15.00 7.85 8.87
N ASN A 242 15.18 6.82 8.05
CA ASN A 242 16.09 6.82 6.90
C ASN A 242 15.41 6.37 5.59
N GLU A 243 14.09 6.36 5.54
CA GLU A 243 13.34 5.94 4.36
C GLU A 243 13.27 7.07 3.32
N VAL A 244 13.50 6.73 2.06
CA VAL A 244 13.25 7.55 0.88
C VAL A 244 12.48 6.74 -0.13
N THR A 245 11.33 7.24 -0.55
CA THR A 245 10.56 6.64 -1.65
C THR A 245 10.93 7.30 -2.97
N LEU A 246 11.47 6.51 -3.89
CA LEU A 246 11.83 6.94 -5.23
C LEU A 246 10.61 6.92 -6.18
N PRO A 247 10.62 7.72 -7.27
CA PRO A 247 9.55 7.74 -8.26
C PRO A 247 9.27 6.35 -8.81
N LEU A 248 8.00 5.94 -8.87
CA LEU A 248 7.59 4.68 -9.50
C LEU A 248 6.19 4.81 -10.12
N HIS A 249 6.14 5.03 -11.42
CA HIS A 249 4.90 5.06 -12.19
C HIS A 249 5.15 4.58 -13.64
N THR A 250 4.11 4.14 -14.30
CA THR A 250 4.22 3.46 -15.61
C THR A 250 4.62 4.36 -16.78
N LYS A 251 4.71 5.68 -16.57
CA LYS A 251 5.21 6.64 -17.57
C LYS A 251 6.72 6.84 -17.52
N LEU A 252 7.41 6.34 -16.47
CA LEU A 252 8.87 6.37 -16.44
C LEU A 252 9.43 5.53 -17.58
N THR A 253 10.41 6.09 -18.30
CA THR A 253 11.25 5.33 -19.21
C THR A 253 12.31 4.55 -18.41
N ASP A 254 13.08 3.74 -19.08
CA ASP A 254 14.19 3.03 -18.47
C ASP A 254 15.32 4.01 -18.12
N GLU A 255 15.55 4.98 -18.98
CA GLU A 255 16.53 6.07 -18.81
C GLU A 255 16.17 6.99 -17.64
N ASP A 256 14.87 7.24 -17.39
CA ASP A 256 14.43 7.98 -16.21
C ASP A 256 14.82 7.26 -14.92
N VAL A 257 14.66 5.93 -14.87
CA VAL A 257 15.07 5.13 -13.70
C VAL A 257 16.59 5.18 -13.50
N ASP A 258 17.37 5.09 -14.58
CA ASP A 258 18.84 5.20 -14.53
C ASP A 258 19.25 6.57 -13.98
N TYR A 259 18.62 7.64 -14.47
CA TYR A 259 18.86 8.99 -14.00
C TYR A 259 18.51 9.15 -12.51
N VAL A 260 17.37 8.63 -12.07
CA VAL A 260 16.97 8.65 -10.65
C VAL A 260 17.98 7.92 -9.78
N CYS A 261 18.44 6.74 -10.20
CA CYS A 261 19.46 5.98 -9.46
C CYS A 261 20.78 6.73 -9.40
N ASP A 262 21.25 7.32 -10.50
CA ASP A 262 22.46 8.17 -10.52
C ASP A 262 22.31 9.36 -9.58
N ALA A 263 21.19 10.08 -9.67
CA ALA A 263 20.90 11.21 -8.80
C ALA A 263 20.89 10.84 -7.31
N TYR A 264 20.40 9.66 -7.00
CA TYR A 264 20.30 9.15 -5.63
C TYR A 264 21.64 8.71 -5.06
N CYS A 265 22.49 8.07 -5.88
CA CYS A 265 23.81 7.61 -5.47
C CYS A 265 24.88 8.72 -5.46
N HIS A 266 24.72 9.74 -6.30
CA HIS A 266 25.69 10.82 -6.48
C HIS A 266 25.05 12.22 -6.28
N PRO A 267 24.59 12.55 -5.06
CA PRO A 267 24.03 13.87 -4.79
C PRO A 267 25.06 14.97 -5.05
N PRO A 268 24.67 16.12 -5.64
CA PRO A 268 25.60 17.20 -5.93
C PRO A 268 26.15 17.84 -4.64
N GLY A 269 27.43 18.13 -4.63
CA GLY A 269 28.11 18.96 -3.63
C GLY A 269 29.35 18.33 -2.99
N ASP A 270 30.45 19.10 -2.93
CA ASP A 270 31.68 18.78 -2.16
C ASP A 270 31.48 18.95 -0.64
N GLY A 271 30.23 19.13 -0.18
CA GLY A 271 29.88 19.29 1.22
C GLY A 271 29.67 17.93 1.91
N ALA A 272 29.62 17.94 3.25
CA ALA A 272 29.48 16.77 4.14
C ALA A 272 28.40 15.73 3.75
N LEU A 273 27.54 16.02 2.78
CA LEU A 273 26.48 15.16 2.22
C LEU A 273 27.00 14.24 1.10
N GLY A 274 27.75 14.78 0.14
CA GLY A 274 28.43 13.96 -0.89
C GLY A 274 29.42 13.01 -0.22
N THR A 275 30.10 13.47 0.84
CA THR A 275 31.01 12.68 1.65
C THR A 275 30.23 11.62 2.48
N ALA A 276 29.05 11.90 3.01
CA ALA A 276 28.31 10.90 3.82
C ALA A 276 27.81 9.70 2.97
N VAL A 277 27.32 9.92 1.76
CA VAL A 277 26.93 8.83 0.86
C VAL A 277 28.16 8.19 0.22
N CYS A 278 29.16 8.99 -0.24
CA CYS A 278 30.40 8.49 -0.81
C CYS A 278 31.37 7.91 0.23
N THR A 279 31.45 8.43 1.47
CA THR A 279 32.33 7.88 2.50
C THR A 279 31.82 6.53 2.99
N PHE A 280 30.51 6.30 3.04
CA PHE A 280 29.96 4.95 3.28
C PHE A 280 30.28 3.97 2.15
N VAL A 281 30.41 4.44 0.90
CA VAL A 281 30.82 3.61 -0.25
C VAL A 281 32.32 3.33 -0.22
N SER A 282 33.19 4.31 0.14
CA SER A 282 34.65 4.18 0.12
C SER A 282 35.23 3.39 1.28
N GLU A 283 34.53 3.31 2.42
CA GLU A 283 35.00 2.52 3.57
C GLU A 283 34.72 1.01 3.45
N ARG A 284 33.91 0.56 2.47
CA ARG A 284 33.59 -0.84 2.26
C ARG A 284 34.21 -1.50 1.02
N GLY A 285 35.09 -0.85 0.31
CA GLY A 285 35.81 -1.56 -0.76
C GLY A 285 36.21 -0.66 -1.93
N SER A 286 37.51 -0.65 -2.21
CA SER A 286 38.08 -0.11 -3.44
C SER A 286 37.47 -0.79 -4.67
N TRP A 287 36.80 -0.01 -5.49
CA TRP A 287 36.44 -0.42 -6.84
C TRP A 287 37.73 -0.52 -7.67
N THR A 288 38.17 -1.73 -7.95
CA THR A 288 39.14 -1.98 -9.05
C THR A 288 38.34 -2.19 -10.32
N SER A 289 38.68 -1.35 -11.31
CA SER A 289 38.27 -1.31 -12.71
C SER A 289 37.80 -2.62 -13.34
#